data_b81d2c22cf3f801ced043798ef45eeb8
#
_entry.id   b81d2c22cf3f801ced043798ef45eeb8
#
_cell.length_a   1.000
_cell.length_b   1.000
_cell.length_c   1.000
_cell.angle_alpha   90.00
_cell.angle_beta   90.00
_cell.angle_gamma   90.00
#
_symmetry.space_group_name_H-M   'P 1'
#
loop_
_entity.id
_entity.type
_entity.pdbx_description
1 polymer ?
#
loop_
_entity_poly.entity_id
_entity_poly.type
_entity_poly.pdbx_seq_one_letter_code
_entity_poly.pdbx_strand_id
1 'polypeptide(L)'
;PAATPGLGEIQHIHTAGNSPAMADGASLVLLGDASLGEKLGISPRAKLLAGAVANDDPLQVLSGCVAATQKLMDQQGRTSGDVDLFEMHEAFAATVAKCRKDLGISAGKLNVNGGVIALGHPMGATGAIMAGVLLDELERRDLKRGIVAASGAGGAGSALLIER
;
A
#
# COMPACT_ATOMS: atom_id res chain seq x y z
N PRO A 1 -8.91 29.11 -2.76
CA PRO A 1 -8.67 27.89 -3.49
C PRO A 1 -7.95 28.24 -4.77
N ALA A 2 -6.73 27.73 -4.94
CA ALA A 2 -6.07 27.87 -6.22
C ALA A 2 -6.92 27.10 -7.24
N ALA A 3 -7.58 27.82 -8.13
CA ALA A 3 -8.35 27.22 -9.18
C ALA A 3 -7.40 26.42 -10.07
N THR A 4 -7.51 25.12 -10.09
CA THR A 4 -6.83 24.29 -11.07
C THR A 4 -7.56 24.49 -12.38
N PRO A 5 -6.91 25.05 -13.42
CA PRO A 5 -7.57 25.30 -14.69
C PRO A 5 -8.16 23.99 -15.25
N GLY A 6 -9.43 24.01 -15.65
CA GLY A 6 -10.11 22.87 -16.24
C GLY A 6 -10.84 21.94 -15.25
N LEU A 7 -10.72 22.15 -13.94
CA LEU A 7 -11.61 21.54 -12.96
C LEU A 7 -12.90 22.33 -12.88
N GLY A 8 -14.03 21.64 -13.09
CA GLY A 8 -15.36 22.18 -12.83
C GLY A 8 -15.61 22.36 -11.33
N GLU A 9 -16.87 22.42 -10.95
CA GLU A 9 -17.26 22.50 -9.54
C GLU A 9 -16.77 21.24 -8.77
N ILE A 10 -16.06 21.45 -7.67
CA ILE A 10 -15.54 20.35 -6.83
C ILE A 10 -16.67 19.84 -5.94
N GLN A 11 -16.97 18.56 -6.04
CA GLN A 11 -17.87 17.89 -5.11
C GLN A 11 -17.11 17.43 -3.87
N HIS A 12 -17.40 18.05 -2.73
CA HIS A 12 -16.74 17.75 -1.44
C HIS A 12 -17.34 16.49 -0.81
N ILE A 13 -16.83 15.30 -1.19
CA ILE A 13 -17.30 14.01 -0.68
C ILE A 13 -16.43 13.44 0.47
N HIS A 14 -15.21 13.98 0.65
CA HIS A 14 -14.33 13.57 1.73
C HIS A 14 -14.67 14.30 3.03
N THR A 15 -14.71 13.53 4.12
CA THR A 15 -14.99 13.99 5.47
C THR A 15 -14.03 13.32 6.45
N ALA A 16 -14.03 13.75 7.71
CA ALA A 16 -13.27 13.08 8.76
C ALA A 16 -13.66 11.59 8.94
N GLY A 17 -14.88 11.21 8.53
CA GLY A 17 -15.35 9.82 8.64
C GLY A 17 -14.84 8.89 7.53
N ASN A 18 -14.28 9.42 6.44
CA ASN A 18 -13.76 8.63 5.32
C ASN A 18 -12.33 9.02 4.90
N SER A 19 -11.63 9.66 5.83
CA SER A 19 -10.24 10.11 5.67
C SER A 19 -9.45 9.78 6.94
N PRO A 20 -8.18 9.42 6.86
CA PRO A 20 -7.39 9.14 8.05
C PRO A 20 -7.08 10.43 8.82
N ALA A 21 -7.13 10.34 10.16
CA ALA A 21 -6.56 11.36 11.01
C ALA A 21 -5.03 11.18 11.10
N MET A 22 -4.28 12.27 11.19
CA MET A 22 -2.87 12.19 11.59
C MET A 22 -2.78 11.62 13.00
N ALA A 23 -1.80 10.75 13.21
CA ALA A 23 -1.59 10.08 14.49
C ALA A 23 -0.10 9.99 14.79
N ASP A 24 0.23 9.85 16.07
CA ASP A 24 1.59 9.49 16.48
C ASP A 24 1.77 7.99 16.35
N GLY A 25 2.95 7.58 15.90
CA GLY A 25 3.26 6.16 15.72
C GLY A 25 4.71 5.94 15.31
N ALA A 26 5.19 4.74 15.60
CA ALA A 26 6.51 4.29 15.18
C ALA A 26 6.44 2.84 14.69
N SER A 27 7.31 2.49 13.77
CA SER A 27 7.46 1.14 13.25
C SER A 27 8.91 0.85 12.93
N LEU A 28 9.30 -0.41 13.03
CA LEU A 28 10.65 -0.86 12.72
C LEU A 28 10.57 -2.16 11.91
N VAL A 29 11.31 -2.20 10.81
CA VAL A 29 11.49 -3.40 9.99
C VAL A 29 12.98 -3.67 9.85
N LEU A 30 13.42 -4.87 10.19
CA LEU A 30 14.79 -5.31 9.95
C LEU A 30 14.89 -5.93 8.55
N LEU A 31 15.72 -5.34 7.71
CA LEU A 31 16.03 -5.84 6.38
C LEU A 31 17.49 -6.29 6.32
N GLY A 32 17.75 -7.37 5.64
CA GLY A 32 19.10 -7.88 5.43
C GLY A 32 19.13 -9.01 4.41
N ASP A 33 20.31 -9.44 4.06
CA ASP A 33 20.50 -10.65 3.29
C ASP A 33 20.45 -11.91 4.19
N ALA A 34 20.42 -13.08 3.56
CA ALA A 34 20.35 -14.35 4.29
C ALA A 34 21.54 -14.53 5.27
N SER A 35 22.73 -14.05 4.89
CA SER A 35 23.93 -14.19 5.74
C SER A 35 23.85 -13.36 7.03
N LEU A 36 23.12 -12.24 7.00
CA LEU A 36 22.86 -11.45 8.20
C LEU A 36 21.93 -12.22 9.16
N GLY A 37 20.88 -12.85 8.62
CA GLY A 37 19.97 -13.68 9.42
C GLY A 37 20.72 -14.81 10.14
N GLU A 38 21.58 -15.51 9.41
CA GLU A 38 22.42 -16.59 9.98
C GLU A 38 23.34 -16.08 11.10
N LYS A 39 24.02 -14.95 10.88
CA LYS A 39 24.91 -14.33 11.89
C LYS A 39 24.19 -13.90 13.16
N LEU A 40 22.94 -13.46 13.02
CA LEU A 40 22.13 -12.97 14.14
C LEU A 40 21.29 -14.08 14.80
N GLY A 41 21.26 -15.29 14.21
CA GLY A 41 20.39 -16.37 14.65
C GLY A 41 18.89 -16.05 14.45
N ILE A 42 18.57 -15.22 13.46
CA ILE A 42 17.19 -14.78 13.15
C ILE A 42 16.76 -15.42 11.84
N SER A 43 15.63 -16.11 11.87
CA SER A 43 14.99 -16.62 10.66
C SER A 43 14.19 -15.49 9.97
N PRO A 44 14.37 -15.27 8.67
CA PRO A 44 13.57 -14.30 7.94
C PRO A 44 12.11 -14.75 7.88
N ARG A 45 11.18 -13.82 8.09
CA ARG A 45 9.74 -14.10 7.98
C ARG A 45 9.27 -14.13 6.53
N ALA A 46 9.92 -13.34 5.67
CA ALA A 46 9.58 -13.24 4.25
C ALA A 46 10.75 -12.69 3.44
N LYS A 47 10.60 -12.71 2.12
CA LYS A 47 11.52 -12.08 1.15
C LYS A 47 10.85 -10.86 0.51
N LEU A 48 11.58 -9.78 0.36
CA LEU A 48 11.25 -8.73 -0.58
C LEU A 48 11.66 -9.18 -1.97
N LEU A 49 10.68 -9.49 -2.82
CA LEU A 49 10.96 -9.96 -4.18
C LEU A 49 11.25 -8.84 -5.15
N ALA A 50 10.49 -7.77 -5.07
CA ALA A 50 10.58 -6.64 -5.98
C ALA A 50 9.96 -5.37 -5.39
N GLY A 51 10.34 -4.24 -5.95
CA GLY A 51 9.73 -2.95 -5.67
C GLY A 51 9.57 -2.13 -6.93
N ALA A 52 8.57 -1.27 -6.96
CA ALA A 52 8.35 -0.31 -8.03
C ALA A 52 7.98 1.05 -7.47
N VAL A 53 8.42 2.09 -8.19
CA VAL A 53 8.01 3.47 -7.98
C VAL A 53 7.39 3.96 -9.29
N ALA A 54 6.30 4.68 -9.20
CA ALA A 54 5.62 5.27 -10.34
C ALA A 54 5.01 6.61 -9.95
N ASN A 55 4.68 7.41 -10.94
CA ASN A 55 3.87 8.59 -10.79
C ASN A 55 2.59 8.40 -11.62
N ASP A 56 1.48 8.85 -11.09
CA ASP A 56 0.20 8.96 -11.78
C ASP A 56 -0.13 10.45 -11.99
N ASP A 57 -1.27 10.73 -12.59
CA ASP A 57 -1.76 12.09 -12.84
C ASP A 57 -1.77 12.90 -11.52
N PRO A 58 -1.02 14.02 -11.44
CA PRO A 58 -0.99 14.86 -10.25
C PRO A 58 -2.36 15.42 -9.84
N LEU A 59 -3.30 15.54 -10.77
CA LEU A 59 -4.68 15.99 -10.48
C LEU A 59 -5.47 14.97 -9.65
N GLN A 60 -5.13 13.69 -9.77
CA GLN A 60 -5.72 12.63 -8.94
C GLN A 60 -5.05 12.50 -7.57
N VAL A 61 -4.01 13.27 -7.35
CA VAL A 61 -3.25 13.52 -6.12
C VAL A 61 -2.69 12.25 -5.48
N LEU A 62 -3.51 11.25 -5.14
CA LEU A 62 -3.15 10.11 -4.30
C LEU A 62 -3.45 8.75 -4.95
N SER A 63 -3.29 8.67 -6.27
CA SER A 63 -3.48 7.45 -7.07
C SER A 63 -2.18 6.72 -7.42
N GLY A 64 -1.03 7.26 -7.03
CA GLY A 64 0.28 6.70 -7.39
C GLY A 64 0.49 5.25 -6.95
N CYS A 65 -0.15 4.81 -5.85
CA CYS A 65 -0.09 3.40 -5.42
C CYS A 65 -0.70 2.46 -6.48
N VAL A 66 -1.72 2.89 -7.22
CA VAL A 66 -2.31 2.11 -8.32
C VAL A 66 -1.29 1.92 -9.43
N ALA A 67 -0.70 3.03 -9.91
CA ALA A 67 0.31 3.01 -10.96
C ALA A 67 1.56 2.19 -10.55
N ALA A 68 2.04 2.35 -9.31
CA ALA A 68 3.18 1.60 -8.80
C ALA A 68 2.88 0.09 -8.69
N THR A 69 1.68 -0.27 -8.22
CA THR A 69 1.26 -1.68 -8.12
C THR A 69 1.10 -2.33 -9.49
N GLN A 70 0.49 -1.63 -10.45
CA GLN A 70 0.36 -2.13 -11.81
C GLN A 70 1.75 -2.36 -12.43
N LYS A 71 2.64 -1.36 -12.34
CA LYS A 71 4.02 -1.47 -12.81
C LYS A 71 4.76 -2.64 -12.18
N LEU A 72 4.60 -2.84 -10.87
CA LEU A 72 5.23 -3.95 -10.14
C LEU A 72 4.71 -5.30 -10.65
N MET A 73 3.41 -5.44 -10.80
CA MET A 73 2.80 -6.68 -11.32
C MET A 73 3.28 -6.96 -12.76
N ASP A 74 3.29 -5.96 -13.63
CA ASP A 74 3.78 -6.09 -15.02
C ASP A 74 5.24 -6.53 -15.08
N GLN A 75 6.11 -5.91 -14.26
CA GLN A 75 7.54 -6.27 -14.17
C GLN A 75 7.75 -7.70 -13.67
N GLN A 76 6.84 -8.22 -12.87
CA GLN A 76 6.91 -9.56 -12.32
C GLN A 76 6.11 -10.60 -13.14
N GLY A 77 5.49 -10.18 -14.26
CA GLY A 77 4.63 -11.05 -15.07
C GLY A 77 3.45 -11.62 -14.29
N ARG A 78 2.85 -10.83 -13.40
CA ARG A 78 1.78 -11.23 -12.48
C ARG A 78 0.53 -10.41 -12.70
N THR A 79 -0.59 -10.98 -12.28
CA THR A 79 -1.89 -10.32 -12.19
C THR A 79 -2.33 -10.21 -10.74
N SER A 80 -3.40 -9.47 -10.47
CA SER A 80 -4.02 -9.44 -9.13
C SER A 80 -4.51 -10.81 -8.65
N GLY A 81 -4.73 -11.76 -9.57
CA GLY A 81 -5.07 -13.15 -9.26
C GLY A 81 -3.93 -13.91 -8.58
N ASP A 82 -2.67 -13.58 -8.93
CA ASP A 82 -1.44 -14.24 -8.46
C ASP A 82 -0.94 -13.72 -7.11
N VAL A 83 -1.63 -12.73 -6.55
CA VAL A 83 -1.33 -12.11 -5.25
C VAL A 83 -2.44 -12.46 -4.27
N ASP A 84 -2.06 -12.89 -3.08
CA ASP A 84 -3.03 -13.34 -2.08
C ASP A 84 -3.67 -12.17 -1.32
N LEU A 85 -2.87 -11.19 -0.89
CA LEU A 85 -3.32 -10.03 -0.14
C LEU A 85 -2.69 -8.73 -0.64
N PHE A 86 -3.43 -7.65 -0.44
CA PHE A 86 -3.00 -6.29 -0.75
C PHE A 86 -3.22 -5.38 0.46
N GLU A 87 -2.18 -4.66 0.85
CA GLU A 87 -2.24 -3.54 1.78
C GLU A 87 -2.00 -2.25 1.02
N MET A 88 -3.06 -1.50 0.78
CA MET A 88 -3.05 -0.24 0.06
C MET A 88 -3.26 0.92 1.01
N HIS A 89 -2.38 1.92 0.95
CA HIS A 89 -2.50 3.11 1.76
C HIS A 89 -3.86 3.80 1.57
N GLU A 90 -4.60 3.92 2.65
CA GLU A 90 -5.91 4.56 2.68
C GLU A 90 -5.75 6.09 2.83
N ALA A 91 -5.09 6.73 1.86
CA ALA A 91 -4.97 8.19 1.89
C ALA A 91 -6.33 8.89 1.99
N PHE A 92 -7.32 8.31 1.32
CA PHE A 92 -8.76 8.58 1.43
C PHE A 92 -9.52 7.33 1.02
N ALA A 93 -10.78 7.20 1.40
CA ALA A 93 -11.62 6.09 0.96
C ALA A 93 -11.69 5.96 -0.57
N ALA A 94 -11.66 7.07 -1.31
CA ALA A 94 -11.61 7.08 -2.76
C ALA A 94 -10.35 6.42 -3.33
N THR A 95 -9.20 6.54 -2.65
CA THR A 95 -7.94 5.89 -3.06
C THR A 95 -8.10 4.37 -3.05
N VAL A 96 -8.66 3.82 -1.98
CA VAL A 96 -8.89 2.37 -1.85
C VAL A 96 -9.92 1.88 -2.86
N ALA A 97 -11.01 2.64 -3.06
CA ALA A 97 -12.02 2.34 -4.06
C ALA A 97 -11.42 2.30 -5.49
N LYS A 98 -10.51 3.25 -5.80
CA LYS A 98 -9.76 3.27 -7.06
C LYS A 98 -8.83 2.07 -7.19
N CYS A 99 -8.05 1.74 -6.15
CA CYS A 99 -7.18 0.55 -6.15
C CYS A 99 -7.98 -0.71 -6.46
N ARG A 100 -9.10 -0.89 -5.78
CA ARG A 100 -9.98 -2.04 -6.00
C ARG A 100 -10.50 -2.13 -7.42
N LYS A 101 -10.97 -1.00 -7.96
CA LYS A 101 -11.56 -0.92 -9.29
C LYS A 101 -10.52 -1.14 -10.38
N ASP A 102 -9.44 -0.37 -10.36
CA ASP A 102 -8.49 -0.29 -11.47
C ASP A 102 -7.55 -1.49 -11.52
N LEU A 103 -7.22 -2.08 -10.37
CA LEU A 103 -6.39 -3.29 -10.28
C LEU A 103 -7.20 -4.60 -10.26
N GLY A 104 -8.53 -4.52 -10.24
CA GLY A 104 -9.39 -5.70 -10.20
C GLY A 104 -9.24 -6.52 -8.91
N ILE A 105 -8.92 -5.86 -7.78
CA ILE A 105 -8.70 -6.55 -6.51
C ILE A 105 -10.05 -6.86 -5.84
N SER A 106 -10.27 -8.11 -5.44
CA SER A 106 -11.47 -8.49 -4.70
C SER A 106 -11.45 -7.93 -3.27
N ALA A 107 -12.62 -7.63 -2.71
CA ALA A 107 -12.74 -7.06 -1.37
C ALA A 107 -12.11 -7.95 -0.28
N GLY A 108 -12.15 -9.27 -0.45
CA GLY A 108 -11.57 -10.22 0.51
C GLY A 108 -10.04 -10.29 0.50
N LYS A 109 -9.37 -9.59 -0.43
CA LYS A 109 -7.91 -9.53 -0.53
C LYS A 109 -7.33 -8.15 -0.18
N LEU A 110 -8.15 -7.12 -0.03
CA LEU A 110 -7.71 -5.73 0.11
C LEU A 110 -7.93 -5.23 1.53
N ASN A 111 -6.86 -4.78 2.19
CA ASN A 111 -6.88 -4.18 3.54
C ASN A 111 -7.77 -4.98 4.51
N VAL A 112 -7.52 -6.28 4.56
CA VAL A 112 -8.43 -7.26 5.21
C VAL A 112 -8.59 -7.06 6.71
N ASN A 113 -7.68 -6.30 7.34
CA ASN A 113 -7.74 -5.90 8.74
C ASN A 113 -8.11 -4.42 8.91
N GLY A 114 -8.59 -3.76 7.85
CA GLY A 114 -8.74 -2.31 7.80
C GLY A 114 -7.41 -1.61 7.56
N GLY A 115 -7.39 -0.29 7.61
CA GLY A 115 -6.21 0.52 7.34
C GLY A 115 -6.18 1.83 8.14
N VAL A 116 -5.43 2.79 7.65
CA VAL A 116 -5.16 4.04 8.37
C VAL A 116 -6.37 4.96 8.56
N ILE A 117 -7.47 4.75 7.84
CA ILE A 117 -8.71 5.48 8.12
C ILE A 117 -9.20 5.14 9.54
N ALA A 118 -9.11 3.87 9.93
CA ALA A 118 -9.51 3.41 11.26
C ALA A 118 -8.41 3.58 12.32
N LEU A 119 -7.14 3.33 11.92
CA LEU A 119 -6.00 3.28 12.85
C LEU A 119 -5.33 4.64 13.08
N GLY A 120 -5.55 5.59 12.16
CA GLY A 120 -4.75 6.81 12.08
C GLY A 120 -3.53 6.65 11.16
N HIS A 121 -3.00 7.78 10.69
CA HIS A 121 -1.91 7.84 9.72
C HIS A 121 -0.66 8.48 10.33
N PRO A 122 0.30 7.68 10.87
CA PRO A 122 1.55 8.18 11.41
C PRO A 122 2.61 8.41 10.31
N MET A 123 2.21 8.99 9.19
CA MET A 123 3.06 9.48 8.10
C MET A 123 4.18 8.50 7.71
N GLY A 124 5.44 8.80 8.07
CA GLY A 124 6.60 7.98 7.71
C GLY A 124 6.60 6.56 8.28
N ALA A 125 5.87 6.30 9.36
CA ALA A 125 5.76 4.95 9.93
C ALA A 125 4.74 4.06 9.20
N THR A 126 3.80 4.64 8.45
CA THR A 126 2.67 3.91 7.85
C THR A 126 3.10 2.78 6.93
N GLY A 127 4.10 3.00 6.06
CA GLY A 127 4.54 1.96 5.12
C GLY A 127 5.06 0.71 5.82
N ALA A 128 5.84 0.86 6.88
CA ALA A 128 6.36 -0.26 7.65
C ALA A 128 5.27 -0.94 8.51
N ILE A 129 4.30 -0.16 9.03
CA ILE A 129 3.11 -0.71 9.70
C ILE A 129 2.31 -1.59 8.73
N MET A 130 2.02 -1.10 7.53
CA MET A 130 1.29 -1.84 6.50
C MET A 130 2.02 -3.13 6.10
N ALA A 131 3.35 -3.06 5.96
CA ALA A 131 4.16 -4.24 5.66
C ALA A 131 4.08 -5.29 6.79
N GLY A 132 4.10 -4.86 8.05
CA GLY A 132 3.92 -5.72 9.21
C GLY A 132 2.53 -6.36 9.24
N VAL A 133 1.48 -5.57 9.06
CA VAL A 133 0.08 -6.07 9.01
C VAL A 133 -0.11 -7.08 7.89
N LEU A 134 0.41 -6.78 6.68
CA LEU A 134 0.36 -7.70 5.56
C LEU A 134 1.06 -9.03 5.88
N LEU A 135 2.27 -8.96 6.44
CA LEU A 135 3.05 -10.15 6.76
C LEU A 135 2.39 -11.00 7.84
N ASP A 136 1.90 -10.39 8.91
CA ASP A 136 1.17 -11.08 9.98
C ASP A 136 -0.07 -11.80 9.43
N GLU A 137 -0.78 -11.17 8.49
CA GLU A 137 -1.98 -11.75 7.90
C GLU A 137 -1.68 -12.87 6.89
N LEU A 138 -0.58 -12.74 6.13
CA LEU A 138 -0.08 -13.83 5.29
C LEU A 138 0.29 -15.06 6.15
N GLU A 139 0.93 -14.83 7.29
CA GLU A 139 1.28 -15.92 8.22
C GLU A 139 0.03 -16.56 8.83
N ARG A 140 -0.90 -15.74 9.34
CA ARG A 140 -2.11 -16.19 10.00
C ARG A 140 -3.01 -17.04 9.10
N ARG A 141 -3.04 -16.74 7.80
CA ARG A 141 -3.87 -17.44 6.80
C ARG A 141 -3.11 -18.49 6.00
N ASP A 142 -1.83 -18.70 6.28
CA ASP A 142 -0.94 -19.57 5.50
C ASP A 142 -0.93 -19.22 4.00
N LEU A 143 -0.86 -17.94 3.71
CA LEU A 143 -0.79 -17.37 2.36
C LEU A 143 0.66 -17.02 2.00
N LYS A 144 0.95 -16.89 0.71
CA LYS A 144 2.32 -16.74 0.23
C LYS A 144 2.71 -15.32 -0.11
N ARG A 145 1.88 -14.61 -0.88
CA ARG A 145 2.30 -13.37 -1.54
C ARG A 145 1.40 -12.22 -1.20
N GLY A 146 2.03 -11.09 -0.91
CA GLY A 146 1.30 -9.86 -0.71
C GLY A 146 1.98 -8.66 -1.34
N ILE A 147 1.21 -7.66 -1.69
CA ILE A 147 1.69 -6.35 -2.14
C ILE A 147 1.29 -5.30 -1.11
N VAL A 148 2.30 -4.51 -0.70
CA VAL A 148 2.08 -3.28 0.06
C VAL A 148 2.34 -2.11 -0.86
N ALA A 149 1.43 -1.12 -0.89
CA ALA A 149 1.63 0.07 -1.70
C ALA A 149 1.14 1.35 -1.03
N ALA A 150 1.88 2.42 -1.24
CA ALA A 150 1.59 3.73 -0.68
C ALA A 150 1.59 4.82 -1.75
N SER A 151 0.71 5.81 -1.57
CA SER A 151 0.67 7.03 -2.37
C SER A 151 1.23 8.21 -1.59
N GLY A 152 1.89 9.09 -2.32
CA GLY A 152 2.29 10.43 -1.88
C GLY A 152 1.59 11.51 -2.68
N ALA A 153 1.67 12.74 -2.19
CA ALA A 153 1.14 13.91 -2.89
C ALA A 153 1.79 14.07 -4.28
N GLY A 154 1.04 14.68 -5.21
CA GLY A 154 1.54 14.92 -6.57
C GLY A 154 1.60 13.68 -7.46
N GLY A 155 0.84 12.63 -7.13
CA GLY A 155 0.75 11.42 -7.92
C GLY A 155 1.85 10.40 -7.65
N ALA A 156 2.75 10.64 -6.70
CA ALA A 156 3.82 9.70 -6.37
C ALA A 156 3.26 8.40 -5.77
N GLY A 157 3.89 7.27 -6.09
CA GLY A 157 3.52 5.97 -5.54
C GLY A 157 4.69 5.01 -5.45
N SER A 158 4.61 4.12 -4.48
CA SER A 158 5.55 3.00 -4.32
C SER A 158 4.79 1.72 -4.01
N ALA A 159 5.34 0.59 -4.44
CA ALA A 159 4.80 -0.73 -4.16
C ALA A 159 5.93 -1.72 -3.91
N LEU A 160 5.70 -2.66 -3.01
CA LEU A 160 6.62 -3.76 -2.68
C LEU A 160 5.87 -5.10 -2.76
N LEU A 161 6.50 -6.10 -3.37
CA LEU A 161 6.04 -7.49 -3.39
C LEU A 161 6.81 -8.28 -2.34
N ILE A 162 6.07 -8.88 -1.43
CA ILE A 162 6.57 -9.71 -0.33
C ILE A 162 6.15 -11.16 -0.55
N GLU A 163 7.04 -12.11 -0.32
CA GLU A 163 6.76 -13.54 -0.39
C GLU A 163 7.27 -14.26 0.86
N ARG A 164 6.41 -15.06 1.46
CA ARG A 164 6.76 -16.03 2.55
C ARG A 164 7.34 -17.30 1.99
#